data_fc7a47c2fabe0b89319d31532391f36e
#
_entry.id   fc7a47c2fabe0b89319d31532391f36e
#
_cell.length_a   1.000
_cell.length_b   1.000
_cell.length_c   1.000
_cell.angle_alpha   90.00
_cell.angle_beta   90.00
_cell.angle_gamma   90.00
#
_symmetry.space_group_name_H-M   'P 1'
#
loop_
_entity.id
_entity.type
_entity.pdbx_description
1 polymer ?
#
loop_
_entity_poly.entity_id
_entity_poly.type
_entity_poly.pdbx_seq_one_letter_code
_entity_poly.pdbx_strand_id
1 'polypeptide(L)'
;PPENPTPRLSSAASDVYKRQAQMGAGMVLPDAGCAFISIKDADKTPDMLEAAQILTGLGFTLVATRGTAAWYEDQGVPCGTVNKVYEGRPDVTDMMKDGRVQLVLNTTEGAQAVEDSKSIRSIALYDKIPYFTTAAGSYAAALAIREQAQGDVGVKALQG
;
A
#
# COMPACT_ATOMS: atom_id res chain seq x y z
N PRO A 1 -23.61 15.96 -18.97
CA PRO A 1 -23.26 15.98 -18.49
C PRO A 1 -22.83 16.26 -17.57
N PRO A 2 -22.82 16.55 -17.27
CA PRO A 2 -22.45 16.67 -16.56
C PRO A 2 -22.23 16.80 -15.63
N GLU A 3 -22.25 17.18 -15.32
CA GLU A 3 -21.94 17.00 -14.63
C GLU A 3 -21.64 17.69 -13.63
N ASN A 4 -21.67 17.54 -12.66
CA ASN A 4 -21.35 18.08 -11.42
C ASN A 4 -19.91 18.00 -11.14
N PRO A 5 -19.21 19.10 -11.34
CA PRO A 5 -17.74 19.04 -11.35
C PRO A 5 -17.15 18.66 -10.00
N THR A 6 -17.67 19.11 -8.89
CA THR A 6 -17.00 18.90 -7.64
C THR A 6 -16.99 17.46 -7.16
N PRO A 7 -18.12 16.79 -6.97
CA PRO A 7 -18.05 15.37 -6.69
C PRO A 7 -17.43 14.62 -7.83
N ARG A 8 -17.59 15.13 -9.01
CA ARG A 8 -17.05 14.47 -10.11
C ARG A 8 -15.56 14.56 -10.18
N LEU A 9 -15.02 15.67 -9.77
CA LEU A 9 -13.59 15.79 -9.69
C LEU A 9 -13.02 14.79 -8.69
N SER A 10 -13.67 14.64 -7.57
CA SER A 10 -13.28 13.65 -6.58
C SER A 10 -13.40 12.24 -7.14
N SER A 11 -14.50 11.95 -7.83
CA SER A 11 -14.69 10.64 -8.45
C SER A 11 -13.69 10.38 -9.55
N ALA A 12 -13.39 11.40 -10.37
CA ALA A 12 -12.40 11.25 -11.42
C ALA A 12 -11.02 10.96 -10.85
N ALA A 13 -10.65 11.63 -9.77
CA ALA A 13 -9.37 11.37 -9.12
C ALA A 13 -9.35 9.95 -8.59
N SER A 14 -10.43 9.49 -7.97
CA SER A 14 -10.53 8.14 -7.45
C SER A 14 -10.44 7.11 -8.56
N ASP A 15 -11.08 7.38 -9.70
CA ASP A 15 -11.02 6.46 -10.85
C ASP A 15 -9.61 6.39 -11.44
N VAL A 16 -8.92 7.52 -11.52
CA VAL A 16 -7.54 7.54 -11.98
C VAL A 16 -6.66 6.74 -11.03
N TYR A 17 -6.85 6.92 -9.74
CA TYR A 17 -6.10 6.18 -8.73
C TYR A 17 -6.39 4.68 -8.81
N LYS A 18 -7.64 4.30 -8.97
CA LYS A 18 -7.99 2.89 -9.15
C LYS A 18 -7.30 2.31 -10.38
N ARG A 19 -7.29 3.08 -11.46
CA ARG A 19 -6.67 2.64 -12.69
C ARG A 19 -5.17 2.45 -12.51
N GLN A 20 -4.51 3.37 -11.81
CA GLN A 20 -3.10 3.25 -11.50
C GLN A 20 -2.84 2.05 -10.61
N ALA A 21 -3.68 1.85 -9.61
CA ALA A 21 -3.52 0.76 -8.67
C ALA A 21 -3.73 -0.60 -9.32
N GLN A 22 -4.51 -0.65 -10.38
CA GLN A 22 -4.85 -1.90 -11.06
C GLN A 22 -4.12 -2.07 -12.38
N MET A 23 -3.09 -1.28 -12.62
CA MET A 23 -2.36 -1.34 -13.88
C MET A 23 -1.68 -2.67 -14.16
N GLY A 24 -1.31 -3.40 -13.13
CA GLY A 24 -0.81 -4.75 -13.32
C GLY A 24 -1.97 -5.62 -13.74
N ALA A 25 -1.92 -6.18 -14.92
CA ALA A 25 -3.02 -6.94 -15.48
C ALA A 25 -3.55 -7.97 -14.48
N GLY A 26 -4.82 -7.90 -14.19
CA GLY A 26 -5.47 -8.85 -13.32
C GLY A 26 -5.23 -8.65 -11.83
N MET A 27 -4.54 -7.59 -11.44
CA MET A 27 -4.33 -7.32 -10.02
C MET A 27 -5.62 -6.82 -9.38
N VAL A 28 -5.91 -7.37 -8.21
CA VAL A 28 -7.05 -6.98 -7.40
C VAL A 28 -6.51 -6.46 -6.08
N LEU A 29 -7.02 -5.31 -5.63
CA LEU A 29 -6.59 -4.76 -4.35
C LEU A 29 -7.15 -5.59 -3.21
N PRO A 30 -6.35 -5.84 -2.16
CA PRO A 30 -6.82 -6.64 -1.02
C PRO A 30 -7.79 -5.85 -0.16
N ASP A 31 -8.69 -6.58 0.52
CA ASP A 31 -9.62 -5.98 1.47
C ASP A 31 -9.01 -5.91 2.87
N ALA A 32 -8.11 -6.78 3.17
CA ALA A 32 -7.48 -6.88 4.48
C ALA A 32 -6.18 -7.66 4.34
N GLY A 33 -5.42 -7.74 5.40
CA GLY A 33 -4.19 -8.51 5.42
C GLY A 33 -3.03 -7.69 5.97
N CYS A 34 -1.85 -7.90 5.41
CA CYS A 34 -0.63 -7.24 5.84
C CYS A 34 -0.06 -6.40 4.71
N ALA A 35 0.29 -5.17 5.01
CA ALA A 35 0.95 -4.27 4.07
C ALA A 35 2.39 -4.07 4.48
N PHE A 36 3.31 -4.27 3.55
CA PHE A 36 4.71 -3.93 3.77
C PHE A 36 4.98 -2.54 3.22
N ILE A 37 5.61 -1.69 4.02
CA ILE A 37 5.87 -0.30 3.64
C ILE A 37 7.34 0.03 3.84
N SER A 38 7.95 0.60 2.81
CA SER A 38 9.33 1.08 2.88
C SER A 38 9.38 2.42 2.15
N ILE A 39 9.62 3.50 2.89
CA ILE A 39 9.49 4.85 2.38
C ILE A 39 10.83 5.59 2.48
N LYS A 40 11.23 6.24 1.38
CA LYS A 40 12.40 7.13 1.44
C LYS A 40 12.03 8.38 2.25
N ASP A 41 13.04 9.03 2.81
CA ASP A 41 12.81 10.17 3.71
C ASP A 41 12.00 11.28 3.05
N ALA A 42 12.22 11.55 1.79
CA ALA A 42 11.50 12.59 1.07
C ALA A 42 10.01 12.31 0.97
N ASP A 43 9.61 11.05 1.07
CA ASP A 43 8.21 10.65 0.96
C ASP A 43 7.55 10.42 2.31
N LYS A 44 8.23 10.71 3.41
CA LYS A 44 7.64 10.66 4.75
C LYS A 44 6.79 11.92 4.95
N THR A 45 5.61 11.90 4.40
CA THR A 45 4.72 13.06 4.27
C THR A 45 3.37 12.77 4.93
N PRO A 46 2.55 13.82 5.15
CA PRO A 46 1.20 13.59 5.66
C PRO A 46 0.37 12.61 4.83
N ASP A 47 0.58 12.57 3.51
CA ASP A 47 -0.16 11.64 2.66
C ASP A 47 0.19 10.19 2.97
N MET A 48 1.48 9.91 3.19
CA MET A 48 1.90 8.56 3.54
C MET A 48 1.49 8.19 4.96
N LEU A 49 1.41 9.16 5.85
CA LEU A 49 0.87 8.95 7.18
C LEU A 49 -0.61 8.59 7.09
N GLU A 50 -1.36 9.36 6.31
CA GLU A 50 -2.78 9.10 6.14
C GLU A 50 -3.04 7.74 5.48
N ALA A 51 -2.22 7.37 4.50
CA ALA A 51 -2.33 6.06 3.86
C ALA A 51 -2.24 4.94 4.88
N ALA A 52 -1.27 5.02 5.79
CA ALA A 52 -1.12 4.02 6.84
C ALA A 52 -2.30 4.03 7.80
N GLN A 53 -2.80 5.20 8.15
CA GLN A 53 -3.95 5.33 9.03
C GLN A 53 -5.21 4.72 8.39
N ILE A 54 -5.39 4.93 7.10
CA ILE A 54 -6.49 4.33 6.36
C ILE A 54 -6.39 2.81 6.42
N LEU A 55 -5.22 2.28 6.13
CA LEU A 55 -5.02 0.83 6.12
C LEU A 55 -5.24 0.21 7.49
N THR A 56 -4.69 0.82 8.55
CA THR A 56 -4.92 0.29 9.90
C THR A 56 -6.38 0.38 10.31
N GLY A 57 -7.06 1.44 9.90
CA GLY A 57 -8.48 1.60 10.16
C GLY A 57 -9.34 0.55 9.48
N LEU A 58 -8.83 -0.02 8.39
CA LEU A 58 -9.53 -1.07 7.66
C LEU A 58 -9.14 -2.48 8.12
N GLY A 59 -8.28 -2.58 9.12
CA GLY A 59 -7.89 -3.87 9.67
C GLY A 59 -6.58 -4.43 9.14
N PHE A 60 -5.84 -3.67 8.35
CA PHE A 60 -4.53 -4.12 7.88
C PHE A 60 -3.51 -4.10 9.01
N THR A 61 -2.63 -5.09 8.99
CA THR A 61 -1.43 -5.07 9.81
C THR A 61 -0.33 -4.42 8.98
N LEU A 62 0.44 -3.54 9.58
CA LEU A 62 1.54 -2.89 8.88
C LEU A 62 2.87 -3.45 9.35
N VAL A 63 3.75 -3.75 8.40
CA VAL A 63 5.15 -4.05 8.68
C VAL A 63 6.00 -3.16 7.78
N ALA A 64 7.16 -2.77 8.27
CA ALA A 64 7.99 -1.81 7.55
C ALA A 64 9.45 -2.02 7.88
N THR A 65 10.31 -1.47 7.04
CA THR A 65 11.74 -1.39 7.35
C THR A 65 11.92 -0.50 8.58
N ARG A 66 13.06 -0.65 9.26
CA ARG A 66 13.29 -0.01 10.57
C ARG A 66 13.03 1.48 10.58
N GLY A 67 13.59 2.20 9.62
CA GLY A 67 13.41 3.65 9.57
C GLY A 67 11.96 4.06 9.33
N THR A 68 11.28 3.32 8.46
CA THR A 68 9.87 3.58 8.17
C THR A 68 9.01 3.23 9.37
N ALA A 69 9.25 2.10 10.01
CA ALA A 69 8.50 1.68 11.19
C ALA A 69 8.65 2.69 12.32
N ALA A 70 9.87 3.16 12.58
CA ALA A 70 10.12 4.15 13.61
C ALA A 70 9.36 5.44 13.32
N TRP A 71 9.35 5.88 12.07
CA TRP A 71 8.63 7.08 11.70
C TRP A 71 7.13 6.95 11.95
N TYR A 72 6.54 5.82 11.56
CA TYR A 72 5.12 5.59 11.79
C TYR A 72 4.79 5.52 13.27
N GLU A 73 5.62 4.85 14.06
CA GLU A 73 5.40 4.75 15.49
C GLU A 73 5.48 6.11 16.16
N ASP A 74 6.40 6.97 15.71
CA ASP A 74 6.48 8.34 16.20
C ASP A 74 5.21 9.14 15.90
N GLN A 75 4.51 8.77 14.83
CA GLN A 75 3.27 9.42 14.45
C GLN A 75 2.04 8.75 15.09
N GLY A 76 2.25 7.77 15.93
CA GLY A 76 1.16 7.08 16.60
C GLY A 76 0.51 5.96 15.80
N VAL A 77 1.16 5.48 14.73
CA VAL A 77 0.64 4.39 13.92
C VAL A 77 1.39 3.11 14.28
N PRO A 78 0.70 2.07 14.76
CA PRO A 78 1.35 0.79 15.07
C PRO A 78 1.95 0.18 13.81
N CYS A 79 3.21 -0.23 13.89
CA CYS A 79 3.89 -0.78 12.73
C CYS A 79 4.98 -1.75 13.18
N GLY A 80 4.92 -2.97 12.69
CA GLY A 80 5.97 -3.96 12.96
C GLY A 80 7.20 -3.69 12.13
N THR A 81 8.34 -4.19 12.57
CA THR A 81 9.61 -4.02 11.86
C THR A 81 9.98 -5.33 11.18
N VAL A 82 10.47 -5.23 9.93
CA VAL A 82 10.94 -6.37 9.17
C VAL A 82 12.30 -6.06 8.57
N ASN A 83 13.14 -7.07 8.44
CA ASN A 83 14.46 -6.91 7.85
C ASN A 83 14.37 -6.62 6.35
N LYS A 84 15.26 -5.75 5.88
CA LYS A 84 15.51 -5.61 4.45
C LYS A 84 16.25 -6.85 3.95
N VAL A 85 16.25 -7.05 2.64
CA VAL A 85 16.87 -8.23 2.03
C VAL A 85 18.31 -8.42 2.48
N TYR A 86 19.09 -7.33 2.55
CA TYR A 86 20.49 -7.41 2.91
C TYR A 86 20.77 -7.42 4.41
N GLU A 87 19.75 -7.27 5.23
CA GLU A 87 19.92 -7.23 6.70
C GLU A 87 19.93 -8.61 7.34
N GLY A 88 19.59 -9.62 6.57
CA GLY A 88 19.57 -10.99 7.07
C GLY A 88 18.18 -11.59 7.06
N ARG A 89 18.13 -12.88 7.29
CA ARG A 89 16.87 -13.62 7.23
C ARG A 89 16.34 -13.88 8.65
N PRO A 90 15.02 -13.96 8.85
CA PRO A 90 14.00 -13.77 7.82
C PRO A 90 13.87 -12.30 7.39
N ASP A 91 13.61 -12.08 6.12
CA ASP A 91 13.44 -10.73 5.59
C ASP A 91 12.06 -10.59 4.92
N VAL A 92 11.82 -9.43 4.30
CA VAL A 92 10.52 -9.16 3.69
C VAL A 92 10.19 -10.16 2.58
N THR A 93 11.19 -10.63 1.85
CA THR A 93 10.93 -11.59 0.77
C THR A 93 10.46 -12.93 1.33
N ASP A 94 10.97 -13.33 2.49
CA ASP A 94 10.51 -14.54 3.15
C ASP A 94 9.03 -14.42 3.53
N MET A 95 8.63 -13.28 4.07
CA MET A 95 7.23 -13.04 4.42
C MET A 95 6.34 -13.06 3.17
N MET A 96 6.81 -12.48 2.08
CA MET A 96 6.05 -12.46 0.83
C MET A 96 5.86 -13.87 0.27
N LYS A 97 6.92 -14.68 0.29
CA LYS A 97 6.85 -16.06 -0.18
C LYS A 97 5.91 -16.91 0.66
N ASP A 98 5.80 -16.59 1.94
CA ASP A 98 4.92 -17.29 2.84
C ASP A 98 3.46 -16.83 2.73
N GLY A 99 3.17 -15.90 1.84
CA GLY A 99 1.81 -15.39 1.67
C GLY A 99 1.37 -14.46 2.80
N ARG A 100 2.31 -13.89 3.54
CA ARG A 100 2.01 -13.05 4.70
C ARG A 100 1.94 -11.57 4.38
N VAL A 101 2.12 -11.20 3.11
CA VAL A 101 2.05 -9.80 2.67
C VAL A 101 1.09 -9.71 1.49
N GLN A 102 0.11 -8.86 1.60
CA GLN A 102 -0.92 -8.69 0.58
C GLN A 102 -0.80 -7.38 -0.19
N LEU A 103 0.04 -6.47 0.27
CA LEU A 103 0.21 -5.16 -0.37
C LEU A 103 1.62 -4.66 -0.11
N VAL A 104 2.26 -4.08 -1.13
CA VAL A 104 3.62 -3.55 -1.00
C VAL A 104 3.65 -2.08 -1.44
N LEU A 105 4.09 -1.22 -0.53
CA LEU A 105 4.29 0.20 -0.80
C LEU A 105 5.79 0.47 -0.58
N ASN A 106 6.54 0.59 -1.67
CA ASN A 106 7.99 0.68 -1.59
C ASN A 106 8.50 1.84 -2.43
N THR A 107 8.75 2.96 -1.77
CA THR A 107 9.24 4.16 -2.45
C THR A 107 10.72 4.43 -2.20
N THR A 108 11.43 3.49 -1.58
CA THR A 108 12.85 3.68 -1.25
C THR A 108 13.71 3.85 -2.50
N GLU A 109 14.83 4.54 -2.33
CA GLU A 109 15.77 4.79 -3.44
C GLU A 109 17.21 4.60 -2.95
N GLY A 110 18.16 4.68 -3.89
CA GLY A 110 19.56 4.39 -3.61
C GLY A 110 19.94 3.07 -4.22
N ALA A 111 21.24 2.87 -4.46
CA ALA A 111 21.72 1.67 -5.17
C ALA A 111 21.32 0.38 -4.47
N GLN A 112 21.51 0.31 -3.15
CA GLN A 112 21.17 -0.89 -2.40
C GLN A 112 19.65 -1.11 -2.37
N ALA A 113 18.88 -0.04 -2.21
CA ALA A 113 17.44 -0.13 -2.18
C ALA A 113 16.89 -0.60 -3.54
N VAL A 114 17.52 -0.19 -4.64
CA VAL A 114 17.11 -0.64 -5.97
C VAL A 114 17.35 -2.14 -6.13
N GLU A 115 18.49 -2.64 -5.66
CA GLU A 115 18.78 -4.07 -5.71
C GLU A 115 17.79 -4.87 -4.85
N ASP A 116 17.50 -4.39 -3.64
CA ASP A 116 16.52 -5.03 -2.77
C ASP A 116 15.14 -5.02 -3.41
N SER A 117 14.80 -3.92 -4.06
CA SER A 117 13.51 -3.76 -4.70
C SER A 117 13.30 -4.72 -5.87
N LYS A 118 14.38 -5.12 -6.55
CA LYS A 118 14.26 -6.10 -7.63
C LYS A 118 13.68 -7.41 -7.13
N SER A 119 14.19 -7.91 -6.02
CA SER A 119 13.69 -9.15 -5.43
C SER A 119 12.25 -9.01 -4.97
N ILE A 120 11.94 -7.91 -4.30
CA ILE A 120 10.60 -7.64 -3.81
C ILE A 120 9.62 -7.55 -4.98
N ARG A 121 10.01 -6.81 -6.02
CA ARG A 121 9.17 -6.64 -7.20
C ARG A 121 8.92 -7.97 -7.92
N SER A 122 9.98 -8.78 -8.07
CA SER A 122 9.84 -10.07 -8.75
C SER A 122 8.87 -10.98 -8.02
N ILE A 123 8.96 -11.03 -6.70
CA ILE A 123 8.07 -11.87 -5.91
C ILE A 123 6.64 -11.33 -5.97
N ALA A 124 6.49 -10.01 -5.88
CA ALA A 124 5.18 -9.39 -5.96
C ALA A 124 4.50 -9.69 -7.30
N LEU A 125 5.27 -9.60 -8.37
CA LEU A 125 4.76 -9.89 -9.70
C LEU A 125 4.36 -11.36 -9.83
N TYR A 126 5.20 -12.26 -9.37
CA TYR A 126 4.94 -13.69 -9.44
C TYR A 126 3.71 -14.08 -8.61
N ASP A 127 3.61 -13.56 -7.40
CA ASP A 127 2.53 -13.89 -6.48
C ASP A 127 1.32 -12.96 -6.64
N LYS A 128 1.36 -12.06 -7.61
CA LYS A 128 0.28 -11.11 -7.91
C LYS A 128 -0.07 -10.22 -6.71
N ILE A 129 0.95 -9.78 -6.00
CA ILE A 129 0.79 -8.84 -4.89
C ILE A 129 0.83 -7.42 -5.45
N PRO A 130 -0.16 -6.57 -5.19
CA PRO A 130 -0.12 -5.18 -5.63
C PRO A 130 1.13 -4.48 -5.11
N TYR A 131 1.82 -3.78 -6.00
CA TYR A 131 3.12 -3.18 -5.71
C TYR A 131 3.15 -1.75 -6.23
N PHE A 132 3.43 -0.80 -5.33
CA PHE A 132 3.44 0.62 -5.67
C PHE A 132 4.78 1.22 -5.30
N THR A 133 5.33 2.03 -6.19
CA THR A 133 6.69 2.56 -6.04
C THR A 133 6.75 4.07 -5.81
N THR A 134 5.61 4.73 -5.77
CA THR A 134 5.55 6.18 -5.55
C THR A 134 4.64 6.50 -4.38
N ALA A 135 4.89 7.65 -3.75
CA ALA A 135 4.02 8.11 -2.67
C ALA A 135 2.60 8.35 -3.17
N ALA A 136 2.47 8.95 -4.36
CA ALA A 136 1.16 9.20 -4.94
C ALA A 136 0.40 7.91 -5.22
N GLY A 137 1.08 6.91 -5.80
CA GLY A 137 0.47 5.62 -6.07
C GLY A 137 0.10 4.89 -4.79
N SER A 138 0.95 4.98 -3.77
CA SER A 138 0.69 4.34 -2.48
C SER A 138 -0.53 4.95 -1.79
N TYR A 139 -0.62 6.27 -1.79
CA TYR A 139 -1.77 6.97 -1.22
C TYR A 139 -3.04 6.63 -2.00
N ALA A 140 -2.93 6.61 -3.31
CA ALA A 140 -4.04 6.25 -4.19
C ALA A 140 -4.54 4.83 -3.91
N ALA A 141 -3.62 3.90 -3.67
CA ALA A 141 -3.97 2.53 -3.35
C ALA A 141 -4.77 2.47 -2.05
N ALA A 142 -4.32 3.19 -1.01
CA ALA A 142 -5.04 3.22 0.26
C ALA A 142 -6.44 3.78 0.10
N LEU A 143 -6.58 4.86 -0.68
CA LEU A 143 -7.89 5.45 -0.94
C LEU A 143 -8.79 4.49 -1.71
N ALA A 144 -8.25 3.79 -2.69
CA ALA A 144 -9.01 2.83 -3.48
C ALA A 144 -9.49 1.67 -2.62
N ILE A 145 -8.65 1.17 -1.73
CA ILE A 145 -9.02 0.09 -0.82
C ILE A 145 -10.13 0.56 0.12
N ARG A 146 -10.03 1.78 0.64
CA ARG A 146 -11.06 2.34 1.50
C ARG A 146 -12.39 2.46 0.76
N GLU A 147 -12.34 2.95 -0.46
CA GLU A 147 -13.54 3.10 -1.27
C GLU A 147 -14.17 1.75 -1.57
N GLN A 148 -13.36 0.75 -1.86
CA GLN A 148 -13.82 -0.61 -2.10
C GLN A 148 -14.55 -1.16 -0.86
N ALA A 149 -13.99 -0.94 0.32
CA ALA A 149 -14.60 -1.39 1.56
C ALA A 149 -15.93 -0.67 1.82
N GLN A 150 -15.97 0.62 1.56
CA GLN A 150 -17.20 1.40 1.74
C GLN A 150 -18.26 1.00 0.72
N GLY A 151 -17.85 0.70 -0.51
CA GLY A 151 -18.77 0.24 -1.53
C GLY A 151 -19.40 -1.08 -1.17
N ASP A 152 -18.61 -2.01 -0.66
CA ASP A 152 -19.10 -3.31 -0.22
C ASP A 152 -20.13 -3.16 0.90
N VAL A 153 -19.82 -2.29 1.87
CA VAL A 153 -20.75 -2.04 2.97
C VAL A 153 -22.03 -1.41 2.45
N GLY A 154 -21.91 -0.47 1.51
CA GLY A 154 -23.07 0.17 0.92
C GLY A 154 -23.96 -0.81 0.18
N VAL A 155 -23.36 -1.71 -0.58
CA VAL A 155 -24.10 -2.74 -1.30
C VAL A 155 -24.84 -3.65 -0.33
N LYS A 156 -24.19 -4.07 0.73
CA LYS A 156 -24.81 -4.92 1.74
C LYS A 156 -25.99 -4.20 2.41
N ALA A 157 -25.82 -2.92 2.71
CA ALA A 157 -26.88 -2.14 3.32
C ALA A 157 -28.09 -2.05 2.42
N LEU A 158 -27.87 -1.89 1.13
CA LEU A 158 -28.96 -1.81 0.17
C LEU A 158 -29.68 -3.15 -0.01
N GLN A 159 -28.94 -4.23 0.10
CA GLN A 159 -29.53 -5.56 -0.03
C GLN A 159 -30.17 -6.05 1.26
N GLY A 160 -29.71 -5.54 2.36
CA GLY A 160 -30.19 -5.92 3.65
C GLY A 160 -31.45 -5.20 4.03
#